data_efe5a43a226d4cf4f031e269096e6b9f
#
_entry.id   efe5a43a226d4cf4f031e269096e6b9f
#
_cell.length_a   1.000
_cell.length_b   1.000
_cell.length_c   1.000
_cell.angle_alpha   90.00
_cell.angle_beta   90.00
_cell.angle_gamma   90.00
#
_symmetry.space_group_name_H-M   'P 1'
#
loop_
_entity.id
_entity.type
_entity.pdbx_description
1 polymer ?
#
loop_
_entity_poly.entity_id
_entity_poly.type
_entity_poly.pdbx_seq_one_letter_code
_entity_poly.pdbx_strand_id
1 'polypeptide(L)' 'MKTKTIDMLTPGSVSILTQKTADIDGVTYTLGNHRRAYVNSTQGRAEIAAEQPEDIVAAIMAIWGDTATITEDDPGSTDH' A
#
# COMPACT_ATOMS: atom_id res chain seq x y z
N MET A 1 -2.32 -14.78 -12.12
CA MET A 1 -1.99 -14.71 -10.69
C MET A 1 -1.49 -13.31 -10.34
N LYS A 2 -1.89 -12.81 -9.20
CA LYS A 2 -1.42 -11.51 -8.73
C LYS A 2 -0.47 -11.72 -7.56
N THR A 3 0.64 -11.01 -7.58
CA THR A 3 1.59 -11.00 -6.48
C THR A 3 1.70 -9.57 -5.96
N LYS A 4 1.57 -9.40 -4.66
CA LYS A 4 1.71 -8.08 -4.03
C LYS A 4 2.95 -8.07 -3.16
N THR A 5 3.75 -7.04 -3.34
CA THR A 5 5.00 -6.86 -2.59
C THR A 5 4.92 -5.54 -1.85
N ILE A 6 5.13 -5.58 -0.54
CA ILE A 6 5.27 -4.36 0.24
C ILE A 6 6.68 -3.85 0.00
N ASP A 7 6.76 -2.63 -0.51
CA ASP A 7 8.02 -2.01 -0.88
C ASP A 7 8.14 -0.73 -0.08
N MET A 8 9.34 -0.43 0.40
CA MET A 8 9.63 0.83 1.09
C MET A 8 8.66 1.16 2.22
N LEU A 9 8.41 0.20 3.10
CA LEU A 9 7.57 0.44 4.27
C LEU A 9 8.36 1.21 5.34
N THR A 10 7.89 2.41 5.64
CA THR A 10 8.45 3.28 6.68
C THR A 10 7.36 3.66 7.66
N PRO A 11 7.69 4.26 8.82
CA PRO A 11 6.65 4.72 9.74
C PRO A 11 5.70 5.75 9.15
N GLY A 12 6.10 6.44 8.08
CA GLY A 12 5.28 7.50 7.49
C GLY A 12 4.66 7.15 6.15
N SER A 13 5.08 6.07 5.50
CA SER A 13 4.59 5.75 4.16
C SER A 13 4.83 4.30 3.81
N VAL A 14 4.17 3.86 2.74
CA VAL A 14 4.35 2.52 2.19
C VAL A 14 4.08 2.55 0.69
N SER A 15 4.76 1.69 -0.05
CA SER A 15 4.50 1.47 -1.46
C SER A 15 4.18 -0.01 -1.66
N ILE A 16 3.16 -0.32 -2.43
CA ILE A 16 2.76 -1.69 -2.73
C ILE A 16 2.84 -1.91 -4.22
N LEU A 17 3.65 -2.89 -4.60
CA LEU A 17 3.78 -3.29 -6.00
C LEU A 17 2.89 -4.49 -6.24
N THR A 18 1.95 -4.36 -7.17
CA THR A 18 1.09 -5.46 -7.59
C THR A 18 1.54 -5.91 -8.96
N GLN A 19 1.88 -7.19 -9.09
CA GLN A 19 2.30 -7.78 -10.35
C GLN A 19 1.28 -8.81 -10.77
N LYS A 20 0.87 -8.77 -12.03
CA LYS A 20 0.04 -9.80 -12.64
C LYS A 20 0.93 -10.72 -13.43
N THR A 21 0.80 -12.01 -13.20
CA THR A 21 1.60 -13.01 -13.89
C THR A 21 0.69 -14.11 -14.42
N ALA A 22 1.17 -14.82 -15.43
CA ALA A 22 0.50 -16.00 -15.96
C ALA A 22 1.54 -17.07 -16.22
N ASP A 23 1.20 -18.32 -15.89
CA ASP A 23 2.05 -19.47 -16.17
C ASP A 23 1.56 -20.13 -17.46
N ILE A 24 2.42 -20.17 -18.47
CA ILE A 24 2.11 -20.77 -19.75
C ILE A 24 3.23 -21.75 -20.08
N ASP A 25 2.88 -23.00 -20.21
CA ASP A 25 3.83 -24.10 -20.55
C ASP A 25 5.02 -24.14 -19.59
N GLY A 26 4.76 -23.90 -18.30
CA GLY A 26 5.80 -23.95 -17.27
C GLY A 26 6.66 -22.70 -17.18
N VAL A 27 6.33 -21.66 -17.96
CA VAL A 27 7.07 -20.40 -17.94
C VAL A 27 6.17 -19.31 -17.35
N THR A 28 6.69 -18.55 -16.41
CA THR A 28 5.96 -17.46 -15.79
C THR A 28 6.20 -16.15 -16.56
N TYR A 29 5.14 -15.54 -17.02
CA TYR A 29 5.20 -14.26 -17.72
C TYR A 29 4.60 -13.17 -16.84
N THR A 30 5.26 -12.03 -16.79
CA THR A 30 4.72 -10.85 -16.11
C THR A 30 3.83 -10.08 -17.09
N LEU A 31 2.54 -9.98 -16.77
CA LEU A 31 1.56 -9.34 -17.63
C LEU A 31 1.45 -7.85 -17.38
N GLY A 32 1.80 -7.40 -16.20
CA GLY A 32 1.75 -5.98 -15.87
C GLY A 32 2.12 -5.72 -14.44
N ASN A 33 2.52 -4.49 -14.16
CA ASN A 33 2.89 -4.03 -12.83
C ASN A 33 2.06 -2.80 -12.49
N HIS A 34 1.66 -2.69 -11.23
CA HIS A 34 1.00 -1.51 -10.72
C HIS A 34 1.56 -1.18 -9.34
N ARG A 35 2.01 0.05 -9.16
CA ARG A 35 2.55 0.51 -7.88
C ARG A 35 1.60 1.53 -7.29
N ARG A 36 1.28 1.35 -6.02
CA ARG A 36 0.41 2.25 -5.28
C ARG A 36 1.10 2.67 -3.99
N ALA A 37 1.23 3.95 -3.78
CA ALA A 37 1.84 4.49 -2.57
C ALA A 37 0.78 5.08 -1.65
N TYR A 38 1.01 4.96 -0.35
CA TYR A 38 0.12 5.50 0.67
C TYR A 38 0.96 6.20 1.73
N VAL A 39 0.38 7.21 2.36
CA VAL A 39 0.99 7.85 3.52
C VAL A 39 0.27 7.41 4.79
N ASN A 40 0.99 7.46 5.92
CA ASN A 40 0.40 7.06 7.20
C ASN A 40 -0.40 8.22 7.79
N SER A 41 -1.55 8.46 7.16
CA SER A 41 -2.52 9.45 7.59
C SER A 41 -3.85 8.74 7.81
N THR A 42 -4.81 9.43 8.37
CA THR A 42 -6.16 8.86 8.56
C THR A 42 -6.74 8.42 7.22
N GLN A 43 -6.62 9.25 6.21
CA GLN A 43 -7.13 8.92 4.88
C GLN A 43 -6.34 7.80 4.22
N GLY A 44 -5.00 7.82 4.33
CA GLY A 44 -4.17 6.77 3.75
C GLY A 44 -4.46 5.41 4.36
N ARG A 45 -4.67 5.36 5.67
CA ARG A 45 -5.04 4.12 6.36
C ARG A 45 -6.38 3.59 5.86
N ALA A 46 -7.34 4.46 5.66
CA ALA A 46 -8.66 4.07 5.17
C ALA A 46 -8.56 3.54 3.73
N GLU A 47 -7.74 4.16 2.89
CA GLU A 47 -7.53 3.72 1.52
C GLU A 47 -6.89 2.33 1.48
N ILE A 48 -5.89 2.09 2.32
CA ILE A 48 -5.26 0.78 2.40
C ILE A 48 -6.28 -0.28 2.81
N ALA A 49 -7.08 0.00 3.81
CA ALA A 49 -8.08 -0.94 4.30
C ALA A 49 -9.14 -1.24 3.24
N ALA A 50 -9.45 -0.27 2.38
CA ALA A 50 -10.44 -0.45 1.32
C ALA A 50 -9.88 -1.15 0.09
N GLU A 51 -8.58 -0.97 -0.20
CA GLU A 51 -8.00 -1.39 -1.47
C GLU A 51 -7.15 -2.65 -1.37
N GLN A 52 -6.58 -2.93 -0.20
CA GLN A 52 -5.63 -4.02 -0.04
C GLN A 52 -6.21 -5.20 0.73
N PRO A 53 -5.69 -6.42 0.51
CA PRO A 53 -6.12 -7.59 1.27
C PRO A 53 -5.80 -7.45 2.75
N GLU A 54 -6.51 -8.18 3.56
CA GLU A 54 -6.40 -8.11 5.02
C GLU A 54 -5.00 -8.39 5.53
N ASP A 55 -4.30 -9.35 4.94
CA ASP A 55 -2.94 -9.68 5.35
C ASP A 55 -1.95 -8.55 5.05
N ILE A 56 -2.12 -7.85 3.94
CA ILE A 56 -1.30 -6.69 3.61
C ILE A 56 -1.59 -5.56 4.60
N VAL A 57 -2.87 -5.31 4.88
CA VAL A 57 -3.27 -4.28 5.84
C VAL A 57 -2.65 -4.57 7.21
N ALA A 58 -2.74 -5.82 7.67
CA ALA A 58 -2.21 -6.19 8.98
C ALA A 58 -0.69 -5.99 9.05
N ALA A 59 0.03 -6.35 7.99
CA ALA A 59 1.48 -6.17 7.95
C ALA A 59 1.87 -4.70 8.04
N ILE A 60 1.17 -3.84 7.32
CA ILE A 60 1.43 -2.41 7.33
C ILE A 60 1.12 -1.81 8.71
N MET A 61 -0.01 -2.17 9.27
CA MET A 61 -0.42 -1.63 10.57
C MET A 61 0.48 -2.12 11.71
N ALA A 62 1.13 -3.26 11.55
CA ALA A 62 2.10 -3.74 12.53
C ALA A 62 3.30 -2.78 12.64
N ILE A 63 3.65 -2.11 11.56
CA ILE A 63 4.74 -1.13 11.55
C ILE A 63 4.22 0.27 11.90
N TRP A 64 3.07 0.65 11.35
CA TRP A 64 2.51 1.99 11.55
C TRP A 64 1.88 2.17 12.93
N GLY A 65 1.41 1.10 13.56
CA GLY A 65 0.74 1.19 14.85
C GLY A 65 -0.67 1.73 14.73
N ASP A 66 -1.19 2.24 15.84
CA ASP A 66 -2.60 2.66 15.92
C ASP A 66 -2.81 4.13 15.57
N THR A 67 -1.73 4.90 15.44
CA THR A 67 -1.83 6.34 15.27
C THR A 67 -1.17 6.76 13.97
N ALA A 68 -1.87 7.59 13.21
CA ALA A 68 -1.32 8.18 12.00
C ALA A 68 -0.17 9.14 12.35
N THR A 69 0.90 9.08 11.57
CA THR A 69 2.05 9.98 11.77
C THR A 69 1.93 11.26 10.96
N ILE A 70 1.05 11.27 9.95
CA ILE A 70 0.85 12.40 9.05
C ILE A 70 -0.59 12.86 9.17
N THR A 71 -0.80 14.15 9.38
CA THR A 71 -2.12 14.72 9.49
C THR A 71 -2.49 15.41 8.17
N GLU A 72 -3.37 14.77 7.42
CA GLU A 72 -3.80 15.31 6.12
C GLU A 72 -4.95 16.28 6.23
N ASP A 73 -5.75 16.13 7.26
CA ASP A 73 -6.94 16.93 7.45
C ASP A 73 -6.67 18.22 8.20
N ASP A 74 -5.44 18.53 8.43
CA ASP A 74 -5.04 19.80 9.00
C ASP A 74 -5.39 20.91 8.03
N PRO A 75 -6.26 21.86 8.39
CA PRO A 75 -6.64 22.94 7.48
C PRO A 75 -5.46 23.79 7.02
N GLY A 76 -4.39 23.83 7.76
CA GLY A 76 -3.20 24.55 7.35
C GLY A 76 -2.41 23.85 6.26
N SER A 77 -2.62 22.57 6.10
CA SER A 77 -1.85 21.80 5.12
C SER A 77 -2.50 21.81 3.74
N THR A 78 -3.72 22.24 3.69
CA THR A 78 -4.42 22.21 2.43
C THR A 78 -4.30 23.48 1.68
N ASP A 79 -3.92 24.07 2.16
CA ASP A 79 -3.93 25.04 1.44
C ASP A 79 -3.09 25.36 0.85
N HIS A 80 -3.18 24.97 0.76
CA HIS A 80 -2.46 25.21 0.17
C HIS A 80 -2.40 25.58 -0.59
#